data_ffe8f90eaa0dbe7e9e0f7f4ca7d5b74b
#
_entry.id   ffe8f90eaa0dbe7e9e0f7f4ca7d5b74b
#
_cell.length_a   1.000
_cell.length_b   1.000
_cell.length_c   1.000
_cell.angle_alpha   90.00
_cell.angle_beta   90.00
_cell.angle_gamma   90.00
#
_symmetry.space_group_name_H-M   'P 1'
#
loop_
_entity.id
_entity.type
_entity.pdbx_description
1 polymer ?
#
loop_
_entity_poly.entity_id
_entity_poly.type
_entity_poly.pdbx_seq_one_letter_code
_entity_poly.pdbx_strand_id
1 'polypeptide(L)'
;MSMTRNLIGTGRFSWLRCLALLMACLLVTACASSVTPPARYMLTSGQLTSAPAQPEGTLRLSAPRLAHYLDVEGIVMQLDDITLNAAREHQWAEGLGRQLERGLRARLSQTLPTLRVVRAEGSQPGALTLRIEVDQFQGRFDGLAVASGQWQLVNAEGEMLAMENFYAETSLEEDGYPALVRALSSSWDKTAELIADDIRSGAYFD
;
A
#
# COMPACT_ATOMS: atom_id res chain seq x y z
N MET A 1 16.53 -91.36 12.96
CA MET A 1 16.05 -90.47 11.87
C MET A 1 15.60 -89.20 12.47
N SER A 2 16.40 -88.22 12.47
CA SER A 2 16.18 -86.90 13.13
C SER A 2 16.15 -85.81 12.08
N MET A 3 15.07 -85.05 12.07
CA MET A 3 14.82 -84.00 11.12
C MET A 3 14.75 -82.68 11.92
N THR A 4 15.90 -82.02 12.01
CA THR A 4 16.00 -80.68 12.59
C THR A 4 15.83 -79.65 11.46
N ARG A 5 14.70 -78.96 11.46
CA ARG A 5 14.39 -77.86 10.53
C ARG A 5 14.94 -76.54 11.07
N ASN A 6 15.84 -75.92 10.36
CA ASN A 6 16.38 -74.57 10.59
C ASN A 6 15.23 -73.54 10.47
N LEU A 7 14.93 -72.85 11.58
CA LEU A 7 14.07 -71.67 11.66
C LEU A 7 14.91 -70.43 12.13
N ILE A 8 15.90 -70.06 11.34
CA ILE A 8 16.65 -68.83 11.64
C ILE A 8 16.85 -68.06 10.34
N GLY A 9 15.98 -67.18 9.98
CA GLY A 9 16.18 -66.36 8.79
C GLY A 9 15.19 -65.21 8.52
N THR A 10 14.00 -65.21 9.14
CA THR A 10 12.95 -64.28 8.77
C THR A 10 12.90 -62.98 9.63
N GLY A 11 13.46 -62.96 10.83
CA GLY A 11 13.36 -61.79 11.73
C GLY A 11 14.24 -60.60 11.35
N ARG A 12 15.42 -60.86 10.74
CA ARG A 12 16.39 -59.80 10.41
C ARG A 12 15.96 -58.97 9.18
N PHE A 13 15.25 -59.57 8.28
CA PHE A 13 14.78 -58.88 7.04
C PHE A 13 13.59 -57.99 7.31
N SER A 14 12.75 -58.35 8.28
CA SER A 14 11.61 -57.54 8.70
C SER A 14 12.04 -56.29 9.45
N TRP A 15 13.05 -56.40 10.31
CA TRP A 15 13.58 -55.26 11.09
C TRP A 15 14.25 -54.20 10.23
N LEU A 16 15.02 -54.64 9.22
CA LEU A 16 15.65 -53.73 8.24
C LEU A 16 14.60 -52.97 7.41
N ARG A 17 13.48 -53.61 7.07
CA ARG A 17 12.36 -52.93 6.38
C ARG A 17 11.64 -51.94 7.27
N CYS A 18 11.44 -52.23 8.53
CA CYS A 18 10.88 -51.28 9.50
C CYS A 18 11.79 -50.11 9.76
N LEU A 19 13.11 -50.32 9.85
CA LEU A 19 14.10 -49.28 10.03
C LEU A 19 14.17 -48.35 8.80
N ALA A 20 14.11 -48.92 7.56
CA ALA A 20 14.10 -48.18 6.32
C ALA A 20 12.81 -47.34 6.17
N LEU A 21 11.66 -47.87 6.56
CA LEU A 21 10.39 -47.14 6.59
C LEU A 21 10.37 -46.02 7.62
N LEU A 22 10.95 -46.24 8.81
CA LEU A 22 11.07 -45.22 9.84
C LEU A 22 12.00 -44.08 9.38
N MET A 23 13.11 -44.42 8.74
CA MET A 23 14.06 -43.45 8.18
C MET A 23 13.45 -42.68 7.00
N ALA A 24 12.65 -43.31 6.16
CA ALA A 24 11.92 -42.64 5.09
C ALA A 24 10.84 -41.68 5.64
N CYS A 25 10.12 -42.03 6.70
CA CYS A 25 9.19 -41.16 7.39
C CYS A 25 9.88 -39.94 8.05
N LEU A 26 11.07 -40.11 8.60
CA LEU A 26 11.85 -39.01 9.18
C LEU A 26 12.37 -38.03 8.12
N LEU A 27 12.63 -38.47 6.90
CA LEU A 27 13.06 -37.61 5.79
C LEU A 27 11.92 -36.74 5.22
N VAL A 28 10.67 -37.15 5.36
CA VAL A 28 9.50 -36.39 4.87
C VAL A 28 9.14 -35.22 5.79
N THR A 29 9.51 -35.26 7.07
CA THR A 29 9.19 -34.18 8.04
C THR A 29 10.18 -33.00 7.98
N ALA A 30 11.28 -33.08 7.22
CA ALA A 30 12.31 -32.05 7.14
C ALA A 30 11.95 -30.83 6.29
N CYS A 31 10.83 -30.84 5.56
CA CYS A 31 10.40 -29.73 4.66
C CYS A 31 9.25 -28.90 5.22
N ALA A 32 9.03 -28.85 6.52
CA ALA A 32 8.16 -27.85 7.13
C ALA A 32 8.94 -26.53 7.20
N SER A 33 9.09 -25.85 6.05
CA SER A 33 9.54 -24.46 6.01
C SER A 33 8.54 -23.64 6.79
N SER A 34 8.93 -23.06 7.92
CA SER A 34 8.14 -22.08 8.63
C SER A 34 8.03 -20.84 7.71
N VAL A 35 6.95 -20.76 6.94
CA VAL A 35 6.66 -19.56 6.15
C VAL A 35 6.33 -18.46 7.16
N THR A 36 7.27 -17.57 7.40
CA THR A 36 7.02 -16.36 8.18
C THR A 36 5.97 -15.54 7.44
N PRO A 37 4.84 -15.19 8.06
CA PRO A 37 3.84 -14.37 7.40
C PRO A 37 4.45 -13.00 7.05
N PRO A 38 4.05 -12.38 5.91
CA PRO A 38 4.56 -11.09 5.52
C PRO A 38 4.19 -10.01 6.55
N ALA A 39 5.11 -9.09 6.79
CA ALA A 39 4.84 -7.89 7.57
C ALA A 39 3.86 -6.98 6.81
N ARG A 40 2.83 -6.46 7.49
CA ARG A 40 1.81 -5.61 6.89
C ARG A 40 1.90 -4.20 7.42
N TYR A 41 1.85 -3.23 6.49
CA TYR A 41 2.06 -1.82 6.77
C TYR A 41 0.84 -0.98 6.41
N MET A 42 0.64 0.08 7.16
CA MET A 42 -0.35 1.12 6.87
C MET A 42 0.34 2.48 6.81
N LEU A 43 -0.12 3.33 5.90
CA LEU A 43 0.26 4.73 5.90
C LEU A 43 -0.27 5.41 7.17
N THR A 44 0.54 6.28 7.75
CA THR A 44 0.09 7.15 8.84
C THR A 44 -0.85 8.19 8.24
N SER A 45 -2.13 8.06 8.54
CA SER A 45 -3.13 9.06 8.13
C SER A 45 -3.39 9.98 9.31
N GLY A 46 -3.46 11.28 9.06
CA GLY A 46 -3.96 12.24 10.02
C GLY A 46 -5.39 11.88 10.48
N GLN A 47 -5.84 12.45 11.58
CA GLN A 47 -7.23 12.31 12.02
C GLN A 47 -8.13 13.18 11.13
N LEU A 48 -9.30 12.66 10.76
CA LEU A 48 -10.33 13.46 10.10
C LEU A 48 -10.78 14.56 11.06
N THR A 49 -10.72 15.80 10.60
CA THR A 49 -11.32 16.93 11.30
C THR A 49 -12.82 16.95 11.07
N SER A 50 -13.59 17.33 12.07
CA SER A 50 -15.03 17.54 11.90
C SER A 50 -15.28 18.59 10.83
N ALA A 51 -16.27 18.33 9.95
CA ALA A 51 -16.67 19.33 8.96
C ALA A 51 -17.11 20.62 9.65
N PRO A 52 -16.85 21.78 9.03
CA PRO A 52 -17.33 23.06 9.56
C PRO A 52 -18.87 23.09 9.62
N ALA A 53 -19.41 23.80 10.61
CA ALA A 53 -20.86 23.91 10.78
C ALA A 53 -21.55 24.61 9.57
N GLN A 54 -20.84 25.59 8.99
CA GLN A 54 -21.25 26.31 7.78
C GLN A 54 -20.07 26.29 6.81
N PRO A 55 -19.99 25.28 5.94
CA PRO A 55 -18.92 25.19 4.95
C PRO A 55 -19.15 26.21 3.82
N GLU A 56 -18.06 26.85 3.38
CA GLU A 56 -18.08 27.71 2.18
C GLU A 56 -18.30 26.89 0.92
N GLY A 57 -17.88 25.61 0.92
CA GLY A 57 -18.09 24.70 -0.20
C GLY A 57 -17.89 23.24 0.18
N THR A 58 -18.12 22.36 -0.78
CA THR A 58 -17.89 20.92 -0.62
C THR A 58 -16.87 20.46 -1.66
N LEU A 59 -15.76 19.89 -1.16
CA LEU A 59 -14.77 19.20 -1.96
C LEU A 59 -14.98 17.70 -1.85
N ARG A 60 -15.24 17.06 -2.98
CA ARG A 60 -15.44 15.61 -3.08
C ARG A 60 -14.16 14.97 -3.58
N LEU A 61 -13.67 13.96 -2.91
CA LEU A 61 -12.48 13.22 -3.31
C LEU A 61 -12.88 11.91 -3.98
N SER A 62 -12.51 11.74 -5.24
CA SER A 62 -12.61 10.46 -5.94
C SER A 62 -11.55 9.49 -5.42
N ALA A 63 -11.82 8.17 -5.51
CA ALA A 63 -10.79 7.19 -5.25
C ALA A 63 -9.58 7.44 -6.18
N PRO A 64 -8.35 7.49 -5.65
CA PRO A 64 -7.14 7.67 -6.46
C PRO A 64 -7.00 6.57 -7.52
N ARG A 65 -6.62 6.96 -8.73
CA ARG A 65 -6.26 6.04 -9.80
C ARG A 65 -4.76 5.77 -9.68
N LEU A 66 -4.38 4.53 -9.57
CA LEU A 66 -2.99 4.13 -9.44
C LEU A 66 -2.45 3.66 -10.78
N ALA A 67 -1.18 3.95 -11.07
CA ALA A 67 -0.45 3.22 -12.10
C ALA A 67 -0.53 1.72 -11.80
N HIS A 68 -0.69 0.90 -12.82
CA HIS A 68 -0.99 -0.54 -12.66
C HIS A 68 0.03 -1.30 -11.78
N TYR A 69 1.29 -0.93 -11.85
CA TYR A 69 2.35 -1.57 -11.06
C TYR A 69 2.28 -1.25 -9.55
N LEU A 70 1.49 -0.23 -9.16
CA LEU A 70 1.22 0.13 -7.77
C LEU A 70 0.02 -0.61 -7.18
N ASP A 71 -0.85 -1.19 -8.02
CA ASP A 71 -2.04 -1.95 -7.58
C ASP A 71 -1.66 -3.40 -7.23
N VAL A 72 -0.75 -3.54 -6.30
CA VAL A 72 -0.19 -4.80 -5.80
C VAL A 72 -0.13 -4.79 -4.27
N GLU A 73 -0.07 -5.99 -3.65
CA GLU A 73 0.04 -6.07 -2.19
C GLU A 73 1.41 -5.63 -1.67
N GLY A 74 2.47 -5.89 -2.44
CA GLY A 74 3.85 -5.60 -2.04
C GLY A 74 4.19 -4.11 -2.09
N ILE A 75 4.96 -3.64 -1.12
CA ILE A 75 5.53 -2.29 -1.19
C ILE A 75 6.54 -2.24 -2.33
N VAL A 76 6.39 -1.26 -3.22
CA VAL A 76 7.24 -1.12 -4.40
C VAL A 76 8.52 -0.36 -4.07
N MET A 77 9.64 -0.89 -4.56
CA MET A 77 10.96 -0.27 -4.55
C MET A 77 11.50 -0.16 -5.97
N GLN A 78 12.04 0.98 -6.30
CA GLN A 78 12.88 1.19 -7.48
C GLN A 78 14.33 0.84 -7.12
N LEU A 79 14.88 -0.19 -7.78
CA LEU A 79 16.20 -0.75 -7.47
C LEU A 79 17.35 -0.06 -8.22
N ASP A 80 17.03 0.50 -9.39
CA ASP A 80 17.92 1.28 -10.25
C ASP A 80 17.06 2.25 -11.11
N ASP A 81 17.60 2.78 -12.19
CA ASP A 81 16.92 3.75 -13.07
C ASP A 81 15.69 3.19 -13.81
N ILE A 82 15.62 1.86 -13.99
CA ILE A 82 14.56 1.22 -14.80
C ILE A 82 13.87 0.03 -14.12
N THR A 83 14.40 -0.47 -13.00
CA THR A 83 13.92 -1.71 -12.37
C THR A 83 13.05 -1.43 -11.15
N LEU A 84 11.81 -1.93 -11.17
CA LEU A 84 10.89 -1.92 -10.04
C LEU A 84 10.76 -3.33 -9.45
N ASN A 85 10.63 -3.41 -8.15
CA ASN A 85 10.39 -4.65 -7.41
C ASN A 85 9.29 -4.45 -6.36
N ALA A 86 8.27 -5.30 -6.40
CA ALA A 86 7.28 -5.38 -5.34
C ALA A 86 7.71 -6.39 -4.28
N ALA A 87 7.79 -5.97 -3.02
CA ALA A 87 8.23 -6.79 -1.92
C ALA A 87 7.27 -7.94 -1.64
N ARG A 88 7.78 -9.13 -1.40
CA ARG A 88 6.97 -10.31 -1.05
C ARG A 88 6.67 -10.39 0.44
N GLU A 89 7.63 -9.99 1.28
CA GLU A 89 7.56 -10.10 2.74
C GLU A 89 7.12 -8.81 3.43
N HIS A 90 6.97 -7.71 2.67
CA HIS A 90 6.54 -6.40 3.15
C HIS A 90 5.38 -5.91 2.30
N GLN A 91 4.18 -5.98 2.86
CA GLN A 91 2.94 -5.76 2.13
C GLN A 91 2.11 -4.64 2.75
N TRP A 92 1.27 -4.02 1.95
CA TRP A 92 0.24 -3.12 2.45
C TRP A 92 -0.82 -3.92 3.23
N ALA A 93 -1.29 -3.39 4.35
CA ALA A 93 -2.34 -4.03 5.17
C ALA A 93 -3.70 -4.03 4.48
N GLU A 94 -3.92 -3.09 3.57
CA GLU A 94 -5.08 -2.99 2.68
C GLU A 94 -4.64 -2.35 1.35
N GLY A 95 -5.49 -2.40 0.33
CA GLY A 95 -5.18 -1.83 -0.98
C GLY A 95 -4.71 -0.37 -0.89
N LEU A 96 -3.59 -0.06 -1.54
CA LEU A 96 -2.91 1.22 -1.47
C LEU A 96 -3.84 2.40 -1.78
N GLY A 97 -4.66 2.31 -2.83
CA GLY A 97 -5.59 3.37 -3.22
C GLY A 97 -6.53 3.81 -2.08
N ARG A 98 -7.00 2.86 -1.24
CA ARG A 98 -7.84 3.20 -0.08
C ARG A 98 -7.07 3.92 1.03
N GLN A 99 -5.82 3.56 1.24
CA GLN A 99 -4.96 4.23 2.21
C GLN A 99 -4.67 5.66 1.76
N LEU A 100 -4.32 5.85 0.47
CA LEU A 100 -4.07 7.15 -0.13
C LEU A 100 -5.31 8.05 -0.08
N GLU A 101 -6.49 7.54 -0.44
CA GLU A 101 -7.75 8.30 -0.35
C GLU A 101 -8.02 8.76 1.09
N ARG A 102 -7.91 7.85 2.06
CA ARG A 102 -8.15 8.15 3.47
C ARG A 102 -7.16 9.19 3.99
N GLY A 103 -5.87 9.04 3.69
CA GLY A 103 -4.82 9.99 4.10
C GLY A 103 -5.03 11.38 3.49
N LEU A 104 -5.26 11.44 2.18
CA LEU A 104 -5.51 12.70 1.47
C LEU A 104 -6.75 13.43 2.01
N ARG A 105 -7.86 12.72 2.22
CA ARG A 105 -9.07 13.30 2.79
C ARG A 105 -8.85 13.84 4.20
N ALA A 106 -8.13 13.11 5.05
CA ALA A 106 -7.81 13.56 6.40
C ALA A 106 -6.95 14.83 6.36
N ARG A 107 -5.90 14.87 5.52
CA ARG A 107 -5.01 16.02 5.42
C ARG A 107 -5.71 17.23 4.82
N LEU A 108 -6.46 17.06 3.73
CA LEU A 108 -7.23 18.15 3.12
C LEU A 108 -8.30 18.71 4.08
N SER A 109 -8.93 17.88 4.92
CA SER A 109 -9.88 18.38 5.92
C SER A 109 -9.22 19.24 7.02
N GLN A 110 -7.92 19.07 7.25
CA GLN A 110 -7.14 19.89 8.18
C GLN A 110 -6.62 21.18 7.54
N THR A 111 -6.17 21.08 6.28
CA THR A 111 -5.54 22.19 5.55
C THR A 111 -6.57 23.13 4.89
N LEU A 112 -7.78 22.64 4.63
CA LEU A 112 -8.91 23.41 4.07
C LEU A 112 -10.08 23.46 5.08
N PRO A 113 -9.92 24.15 6.23
CA PRO A 113 -10.88 24.07 7.34
C PRO A 113 -12.22 24.73 7.06
N THR A 114 -12.34 25.54 6.02
CA THR A 114 -13.60 26.17 5.58
C THR A 114 -14.42 25.26 4.66
N LEU A 115 -13.80 24.23 4.10
CA LEU A 115 -14.46 23.30 3.18
C LEU A 115 -14.92 22.01 3.87
N ARG A 116 -16.03 21.48 3.39
CA ARG A 116 -16.44 20.12 3.71
C ARG A 116 -15.74 19.13 2.78
N VAL A 117 -14.76 18.38 3.26
CA VAL A 117 -14.06 17.37 2.47
C VAL A 117 -14.71 16.01 2.68
N VAL A 118 -15.25 15.41 1.62
CA VAL A 118 -15.99 14.14 1.65
C VAL A 118 -15.56 13.20 0.54
N ARG A 119 -15.92 11.94 0.66
CA ARG A 119 -15.76 10.96 -0.42
C ARG A 119 -16.74 11.26 -1.56
N ALA A 120 -16.31 11.09 -2.81
CA ALA A 120 -17.17 11.28 -3.97
C ALA A 120 -18.15 10.11 -4.13
N GLU A 121 -19.31 10.22 -3.50
CA GLU A 121 -20.42 9.27 -3.61
C GLU A 121 -21.66 9.99 -4.19
N GLY A 122 -22.27 9.40 -5.22
CA GLY A 122 -23.43 10.00 -5.89
C GLY A 122 -23.13 11.35 -6.57
N SER A 123 -24.18 12.10 -6.90
CA SER A 123 -24.09 13.48 -7.42
C SER A 123 -24.47 14.47 -6.31
N GLN A 124 -23.74 15.58 -6.23
CA GLN A 124 -24.03 16.67 -5.29
C GLN A 124 -23.90 18.00 -6.04
N PRO A 125 -25.01 18.71 -6.27
CA PRO A 125 -24.99 20.00 -6.94
C PRO A 125 -24.09 21.01 -6.22
N GLY A 126 -23.34 21.80 -6.98
CA GLY A 126 -22.45 22.84 -6.46
C GLY A 126 -21.17 22.33 -5.77
N ALA A 127 -20.95 21.01 -5.71
CA ALA A 127 -19.72 20.47 -5.16
C ALA A 127 -18.64 20.33 -6.23
N LEU A 128 -17.39 20.63 -5.88
CA LEU A 128 -16.23 20.34 -6.72
C LEU A 128 -15.71 18.94 -6.43
N THR A 129 -15.18 18.29 -7.47
CA THR A 129 -14.62 16.95 -7.37
C THR A 129 -13.14 16.98 -7.67
N LEU A 130 -12.32 16.58 -6.69
CA LEU A 130 -10.89 16.34 -6.86
C LEU A 130 -10.69 14.89 -7.35
N ARG A 131 -10.06 14.75 -8.50
CA ARG A 131 -9.59 13.49 -9.08
C ARG A 131 -8.08 13.48 -9.00
N ILE A 132 -7.48 12.34 -8.67
CA ILE A 132 -6.03 12.22 -8.57
C ILE A 132 -5.58 10.92 -9.25
N GLU A 133 -4.55 11.02 -10.06
CA GLU A 133 -3.83 9.91 -10.67
C GLU A 133 -2.43 9.87 -10.05
N VAL A 134 -2.04 8.69 -9.57
CA VAL A 134 -0.76 8.47 -8.88
C VAL A 134 0.12 7.62 -9.79
N ASP A 135 1.15 8.23 -10.33
CA ASP A 135 2.09 7.58 -11.25
C ASP A 135 3.23 6.90 -10.49
N GLN A 136 3.68 7.50 -9.37
CA GLN A 136 4.72 6.95 -8.52
C GLN A 136 4.31 7.03 -7.05
N PHE A 137 4.53 5.93 -6.33
CA PHE A 137 4.40 5.85 -4.87
C PHE A 137 5.31 4.73 -4.38
N GLN A 138 6.60 5.02 -4.24
CA GLN A 138 7.62 3.98 -4.09
C GLN A 138 8.87 4.51 -3.39
N GLY A 139 9.67 3.59 -2.85
CA GLY A 139 11.03 3.88 -2.46
C GLY A 139 11.96 3.92 -3.68
N ARG A 140 12.98 4.73 -3.63
CA ARG A 140 14.04 4.83 -4.62
C ARG A 140 15.37 4.32 -4.06
N PHE A 141 16.23 3.82 -4.93
CA PHE A 141 17.54 3.25 -4.58
C PHE A 141 18.51 4.25 -3.92
N ASP A 142 18.25 5.54 -4.05
CA ASP A 142 19.01 6.64 -3.44
C ASP A 142 18.51 7.06 -2.06
N GLY A 143 17.61 6.28 -1.45
CA GLY A 143 17.10 6.54 -0.10
C GLY A 143 15.97 7.55 -0.03
N LEU A 144 15.27 7.79 -1.14
CA LEU A 144 14.11 8.68 -1.20
C LEU A 144 12.80 7.89 -1.32
N ALA A 145 11.76 8.38 -0.67
CA ALA A 145 10.37 7.98 -0.87
C ALA A 145 9.69 9.00 -1.76
N VAL A 146 9.12 8.56 -2.88
CA VAL A 146 8.57 9.43 -3.93
C VAL A 146 7.07 9.24 -4.05
N ALA A 147 6.33 10.35 -4.16
CA ALA A 147 4.94 10.40 -4.59
C ALA A 147 4.82 11.39 -5.75
N SER A 148 4.32 10.95 -6.90
CA SER A 148 4.12 11.83 -8.05
C SER A 148 2.89 11.43 -8.85
N GLY A 149 2.40 12.37 -9.65
CA GLY A 149 1.23 12.17 -10.49
C GLY A 149 0.58 13.48 -10.90
N GLN A 150 -0.73 13.41 -11.12
CA GLN A 150 -1.53 14.54 -11.55
C GLN A 150 -2.84 14.60 -10.75
N TRP A 151 -3.33 15.81 -10.50
CA TRP A 151 -4.67 16.02 -9.97
C TRP A 151 -5.49 16.93 -10.87
N GLN A 152 -6.81 16.79 -10.78
CA GLN A 152 -7.77 17.57 -11.54
C GLN A 152 -8.91 17.99 -10.61
N LEU A 153 -9.35 19.23 -10.73
CA LEU A 153 -10.54 19.74 -10.08
C LEU A 153 -11.64 19.94 -11.14
N VAL A 154 -12.79 19.32 -10.91
CA VAL A 154 -13.92 19.43 -11.83
C VAL A 154 -15.19 19.89 -11.10
N ASN A 155 -16.03 20.68 -11.76
CA ASN A 155 -17.33 21.09 -11.23
C ASN A 155 -18.39 19.98 -11.34
N ALA A 156 -19.62 20.28 -10.92
CA ALA A 156 -20.73 19.32 -10.93
C ALA A 156 -21.16 18.93 -12.36
N GLU A 157 -20.92 19.79 -13.33
CA GLU A 157 -21.21 19.60 -14.76
C GLU A 157 -20.12 18.79 -15.46
N GLY A 158 -18.99 18.53 -14.78
CA GLY A 158 -17.83 17.77 -15.29
C GLY A 158 -16.82 18.65 -16.04
N GLU A 159 -16.97 19.97 -15.99
CA GLU A 159 -16.02 20.91 -16.55
C GLU A 159 -14.76 20.95 -15.67
N MET A 160 -13.60 20.94 -16.32
CA MET A 160 -12.28 21.00 -15.67
C MET A 160 -11.96 22.44 -15.29
N LEU A 161 -11.76 22.69 -14.01
CA LEU A 161 -11.40 24.00 -13.47
C LEU A 161 -9.89 24.14 -13.29
N ALA A 162 -9.21 23.05 -12.94
CA ALA A 162 -7.76 23.01 -12.77
C ALA A 162 -7.22 21.62 -13.06
N MET A 163 -5.95 21.58 -13.49
CA MET A 163 -5.17 20.35 -13.68
C MET A 163 -3.70 20.68 -13.46
N GLU A 164 -3.08 20.01 -12.51
CA GLU A 164 -1.67 20.23 -12.17
C GLU A 164 -0.96 18.91 -11.86
N ASN A 165 0.34 18.89 -12.08
CA ASN A 165 1.19 17.79 -11.66
C ASN A 165 1.68 18.00 -10.23
N PHE A 166 1.88 16.92 -9.51
CA PHE A 166 2.54 16.95 -8.21
C PHE A 166 3.76 16.06 -8.20
N TYR A 167 4.75 16.48 -7.45
CA TYR A 167 5.93 15.70 -7.13
C TYR A 167 6.37 16.02 -5.70
N ALA A 168 6.43 14.99 -4.87
CA ALA A 168 6.88 15.10 -3.49
C ALA A 168 7.85 13.98 -3.16
N GLU A 169 8.94 14.33 -2.48
CA GLU A 169 9.90 13.35 -2.01
C GLU A 169 10.27 13.59 -0.54
N THR A 170 10.68 12.52 0.12
CA THR A 170 11.12 12.55 1.52
C THR A 170 12.27 11.56 1.68
N SER A 171 13.37 12.02 2.27
CA SER A 171 14.49 11.14 2.62
C SER A 171 14.09 10.17 3.71
N LEU A 172 14.55 8.92 3.61
CA LEU A 172 14.42 7.95 4.68
C LEU A 172 15.33 8.37 5.84
N GLU A 173 14.80 8.31 7.06
CA GLU A 173 15.58 8.59 8.28
C GLU A 173 16.45 7.39 8.68
N GLU A 174 16.03 6.19 8.31
CA GLU A 174 16.68 4.92 8.62
C GLU A 174 16.47 3.95 7.45
N ASP A 175 17.24 2.87 7.42
CA ASP A 175 17.05 1.80 6.45
C ASP A 175 15.80 0.94 6.76
N GLY A 176 15.22 0.37 5.72
CA GLY A 176 14.18 -0.65 5.80
C GLY A 176 12.75 -0.14 5.57
N TYR A 177 11.84 -1.09 5.39
CA TYR A 177 10.45 -0.82 5.03
C TYR A 177 9.65 0.02 6.05
N PRO A 178 9.88 -0.10 7.37
CA PRO A 178 9.20 0.78 8.33
C PRO A 178 9.55 2.27 8.13
N ALA A 179 10.81 2.58 7.86
CA ALA A 179 11.26 3.94 7.56
C ALA A 179 10.73 4.40 6.20
N LEU A 180 10.76 3.54 5.19
CA LEU A 180 10.17 3.83 3.88
C LEU A 180 8.68 4.18 3.98
N VAL A 181 7.88 3.41 4.73
CA VAL A 181 6.44 3.69 4.89
C VAL A 181 6.19 5.02 5.58
N ARG A 182 7.00 5.39 6.59
CA ARG A 182 6.93 6.71 7.22
C ARG A 182 7.28 7.83 6.24
N ALA A 183 8.34 7.66 5.46
CA ALA A 183 8.74 8.63 4.44
C ALA A 183 7.71 8.77 3.31
N LEU A 184 7.11 7.66 2.85
CA LEU A 184 6.00 7.67 1.89
C LEU A 184 4.76 8.40 2.44
N SER A 185 4.45 8.20 3.73
CA SER A 185 3.36 8.95 4.39
C SER A 185 3.65 10.45 4.39
N SER A 186 4.89 10.85 4.68
CA SER A 186 5.30 12.25 4.65
C SER A 186 5.26 12.85 3.24
N SER A 187 5.66 12.08 2.21
CA SER A 187 5.55 12.52 0.80
C SER A 187 4.09 12.72 0.39
N TRP A 188 3.18 11.86 0.88
CA TRP A 188 1.76 12.00 0.62
C TRP A 188 1.12 13.19 1.35
N ASP A 189 1.56 13.48 2.57
CA ASP A 189 1.15 14.69 3.31
C ASP A 189 1.60 15.96 2.58
N LYS A 190 2.84 16.01 2.07
CA LYS A 190 3.33 17.12 1.23
C LYS A 190 2.49 17.28 -0.05
N THR A 191 2.12 16.17 -0.70
CA THR A 191 1.22 16.20 -1.87
C THR A 191 -0.12 16.84 -1.51
N ALA A 192 -0.71 16.49 -0.37
CA ALA A 192 -1.97 17.06 0.09
C ALA A 192 -1.84 18.57 0.39
N GLU A 193 -0.71 19.01 0.93
CA GLU A 193 -0.41 20.43 1.18
C GLU A 193 -0.31 21.21 -0.13
N LEU A 194 0.43 20.70 -1.13
CA LEU A 194 0.52 21.31 -2.46
C LEU A 194 -0.87 21.49 -3.08
N ILE A 195 -1.69 20.45 -3.10
CA ILE A 195 -3.06 20.50 -3.63
C ILE A 195 -3.91 21.52 -2.85
N ALA A 196 -3.79 21.58 -1.52
CA ALA A 196 -4.54 22.54 -0.71
C ALA A 196 -4.13 23.99 -1.00
N ASP A 197 -2.84 24.25 -1.20
CA ASP A 197 -2.34 25.57 -1.54
C ASP A 197 -2.87 26.03 -2.90
N ASP A 198 -2.85 25.16 -3.91
CA ASP A 198 -3.37 25.44 -5.23
C ASP A 198 -4.91 25.70 -5.18
N ILE A 199 -5.66 24.89 -4.44
CA ILE A 199 -7.11 25.10 -4.26
C ILE A 199 -7.41 26.44 -3.59
N ARG A 200 -6.64 26.84 -2.57
CA ARG A 200 -6.81 28.13 -1.88
C ARG A 200 -6.45 29.31 -2.79
N SER A 201 -5.40 29.19 -3.59
CA SER A 201 -4.95 30.26 -4.48
C SER A 201 -5.86 30.46 -5.70
N GLY A 202 -6.55 29.40 -6.12
CA GLY A 202 -7.43 29.42 -7.29
C GLY A 202 -8.84 29.99 -7.04
N ALA A 203 -9.22 30.28 -5.78
CA ALA A 203 -10.51 30.87 -5.41
C ALA A 203 -11.73 30.14 -6.05
N TYR A 204 -11.70 28.82 -6.11
CA TYR A 204 -12.74 28.01 -6.79
C TYR A 204 -14.06 27.90 -6.04
N PHE A 205 -14.12 28.38 -4.81
CA PHE A 205 -15.30 28.29 -3.93
C PHE A 205 -15.90 29.65 -3.58
N ASP A 206 -15.57 30.70 -4.34
CA ASP A 206 -16.10 32.06 -4.18
C ASP A 206 -17.51 32.23 -4.78
#